data_6a09e03e905f2b0d2e5e994911d94de0
#
_entry.id   6a09e03e905f2b0d2e5e994911d94de0
#
_cell.length_a   1.000
_cell.length_b   1.000
_cell.length_c   1.000
_cell.angle_alpha   90.00
_cell.angle_beta   90.00
_cell.angle_gamma   90.00
#
_symmetry.space_group_name_H-M   'P 1'
#
loop_
_entity.id
_entity.type
_entity.pdbx_description
1 polymer ?
#
loop_
_entity_poly.entity_id
_entity_poly.type
_entity_poly.pdbx_seq_one_letter_code
_entity_poly.pdbx_strand_id
1 'polypeptide(L)'
;MQNLIKTKQGSLALVLLYYVISFYLAYLFTKNFYLDGWLLILVWHITATLIIFLFSNIHKNSSIYDPFWHVAPIPIVFYIANQSSLSNLEQSLVISAFLFWALRLTYNWFLNWTNLDHEDFRYIDLKNNNKLLAFINDLFGIHLIPTLIVNISLYPIYITLTSENLNLSLIHI
;
A
#
# COMPACT_ATOMS: atom_id res chain seq x y z
N MET A 1 -5.82 6.39 -24.50
CA MET A 1 -5.02 6.46 -23.27
C MET A 1 -4.59 7.89 -22.91
N GLN A 2 -4.06 8.68 -23.84
CA GLN A 2 -3.63 10.07 -23.55
C GLN A 2 -4.72 10.99 -22.98
N ASN A 3 -5.98 10.85 -23.37
CA ASN A 3 -7.08 11.65 -22.82
C ASN A 3 -7.49 11.24 -21.40
N LEU A 4 -7.27 9.98 -21.02
CA LEU A 4 -7.59 9.48 -19.68
C LEU A 4 -6.64 10.02 -18.62
N ILE A 5 -5.34 10.13 -18.92
CA ILE A 5 -4.35 10.60 -17.95
C ILE A 5 -4.45 12.11 -17.66
N LYS A 6 -5.11 12.88 -18.53
CA LYS A 6 -5.27 14.34 -18.40
C LYS A 6 -6.47 14.75 -17.54
N THR A 7 -7.39 13.84 -17.27
CA THR A 7 -8.55 14.11 -16.42
C THR A 7 -8.40 13.44 -15.06
N LYS A 8 -8.86 14.09 -13.99
CA LYS A 8 -8.82 13.51 -12.65
C LYS A 8 -9.55 12.17 -12.59
N GLN A 9 -10.75 12.11 -13.15
CA GLN A 9 -11.57 10.88 -13.14
C GLN A 9 -10.92 9.73 -13.91
N GLY A 10 -10.41 10.00 -15.12
CA GLY A 10 -9.71 8.99 -15.91
C GLY A 10 -8.43 8.49 -15.26
N SER A 11 -7.67 9.40 -14.66
CA SER A 11 -6.46 9.07 -13.91
C SER A 11 -6.76 8.22 -12.67
N LEU A 12 -7.82 8.55 -11.92
CA LEU A 12 -8.27 7.75 -10.78
C LEU A 12 -8.68 6.34 -11.19
N ALA A 13 -9.44 6.21 -12.29
CA ALA A 13 -9.84 4.90 -12.80
C ALA A 13 -8.62 4.05 -13.19
N LEU A 14 -7.60 4.65 -13.82
CA LEU A 14 -6.35 3.97 -14.15
C LEU A 14 -5.56 3.55 -12.90
N VAL A 15 -5.41 4.43 -11.93
CA VAL A 15 -4.71 4.12 -10.67
C VAL A 15 -5.41 2.98 -9.92
N LEU A 16 -6.73 3.01 -9.82
CA LEU A 16 -7.51 1.92 -9.24
C LEU A 16 -7.31 0.61 -9.98
N LEU A 17 -7.32 0.65 -11.31
CA LEU A 17 -7.05 -0.54 -12.14
C LEU A 17 -5.65 -1.10 -11.86
N TYR A 18 -4.63 -0.25 -11.76
CA TYR A 18 -3.26 -0.67 -11.44
C TYR A 18 -3.16 -1.31 -10.06
N TYR A 19 -3.90 -0.81 -9.07
CA TYR A 19 -3.95 -1.43 -7.74
C TYR A 19 -4.60 -2.80 -7.78
N VAL A 20 -5.75 -2.94 -8.46
CA VAL A 20 -6.40 -4.25 -8.62
C VAL A 20 -5.47 -5.25 -9.32
N ILE A 21 -4.81 -4.83 -10.39
CA ILE A 21 -3.84 -5.67 -11.12
C ILE A 21 -2.67 -6.04 -10.20
N SER A 22 -2.09 -5.08 -9.47
CA SER A 22 -0.95 -5.34 -8.60
C SER A 22 -1.30 -6.30 -7.45
N PHE A 23 -2.46 -6.14 -6.82
CA PHE A 23 -2.94 -7.02 -5.75
C PHE A 23 -3.19 -8.44 -6.27
N TYR A 24 -3.83 -8.56 -7.43
CA TYR A 24 -4.12 -9.84 -8.04
C TYR A 24 -2.84 -10.57 -8.48
N LEU A 25 -1.91 -9.89 -9.14
CA LEU A 25 -0.64 -10.49 -9.55
C LEU A 25 0.24 -10.86 -8.35
N ALA A 26 0.27 -10.03 -7.30
CA ALA A 26 0.95 -10.37 -6.05
C ALA A 26 0.35 -11.62 -5.39
N TYR A 27 -0.98 -11.76 -5.40
CA TYR A 27 -1.66 -12.97 -4.94
C TYR A 27 -1.29 -14.19 -5.79
N LEU A 28 -1.31 -14.08 -7.13
CA LEU A 28 -0.92 -15.17 -8.02
C LEU A 28 0.54 -15.58 -7.82
N PHE A 29 1.43 -14.63 -7.54
CA PHE A 29 2.82 -14.91 -7.24
C PHE A 29 2.96 -15.65 -5.91
N THR A 30 2.40 -15.11 -4.83
CA THR A 30 2.58 -15.64 -3.48
C THR A 30 1.92 -17.00 -3.26
N LYS A 31 0.80 -17.30 -3.93
CA LYS A 31 0.13 -18.61 -3.81
C LYS A 31 0.98 -19.80 -4.28
N ASN A 32 2.04 -19.58 -5.04
CA ASN A 32 2.93 -20.64 -5.52
C ASN A 32 4.04 -20.99 -4.49
N PHE A 33 4.11 -20.25 -3.37
CA PHE A 33 5.08 -20.48 -2.31
C PHE A 33 4.37 -20.96 -1.04
N TYR A 34 5.01 -21.85 -0.32
CA TYR A 34 4.56 -22.28 1.01
C TYR A 34 4.93 -21.22 2.05
N LEU A 35 4.30 -20.04 1.95
CA LEU A 35 4.48 -18.93 2.88
C LEU A 35 3.25 -18.82 3.76
N ASP A 36 3.46 -18.54 5.04
CA ASP A 36 2.40 -18.33 6.02
C ASP A 36 2.63 -17.08 6.87
N GLY A 37 1.63 -16.73 7.64
CA GLY A 37 1.69 -15.66 8.61
C GLY A 37 2.24 -14.35 8.05
N TRP A 38 3.12 -13.74 8.82
CA TRP A 38 3.70 -12.44 8.49
C TRP A 38 4.59 -12.45 7.23
N LEU A 39 5.27 -13.56 6.96
CA LEU A 39 6.14 -13.66 5.78
C LEU A 39 5.34 -13.61 4.48
N LEU A 40 4.18 -14.25 4.44
CA LEU A 40 3.25 -14.16 3.30
C LEU A 40 2.83 -12.71 3.05
N ILE A 41 2.45 -11.99 4.11
CA ILE A 41 2.03 -10.59 4.06
C ILE A 41 3.16 -9.70 3.51
N LEU A 42 4.38 -9.88 4.03
CA LEU A 42 5.55 -9.13 3.59
C LEU A 42 5.85 -9.34 2.11
N VAL A 43 5.90 -10.60 1.66
CA VAL A 43 6.21 -10.93 0.27
C VAL A 43 5.11 -10.44 -0.66
N TRP A 44 3.84 -10.57 -0.26
CA TRP A 44 2.71 -10.04 -1.04
C TRP A 44 2.81 -8.51 -1.19
N HIS A 45 3.06 -7.80 -0.10
CA HIS A 45 3.13 -6.33 -0.10
C HIS A 45 4.30 -5.82 -0.95
N ILE A 46 5.50 -6.43 -0.82
CA ILE A 46 6.67 -6.10 -1.65
C ILE A 46 6.36 -6.38 -3.12
N THR A 47 5.78 -7.53 -3.44
CA THR A 47 5.45 -7.89 -4.83
C THR A 47 4.46 -6.89 -5.44
N ALA A 48 3.40 -6.54 -4.71
CA ALA A 48 2.43 -5.54 -5.16
C ALA A 48 3.11 -4.18 -5.39
N THR A 49 4.02 -3.77 -4.49
CA THR A 49 4.80 -2.53 -4.61
C THR A 49 5.68 -2.53 -5.86
N LEU A 50 6.37 -3.64 -6.15
CA LEU A 50 7.21 -3.74 -7.36
C LEU A 50 6.38 -3.62 -8.64
N ILE A 51 5.15 -4.15 -8.65
CA ILE A 51 4.25 -4.00 -9.79
C ILE A 51 3.79 -2.55 -9.93
N ILE A 52 3.48 -1.86 -8.83
CA ILE A 52 3.16 -0.43 -8.84
C ILE A 52 4.37 0.39 -9.32
N PHE A 53 5.58 0.05 -8.89
CA PHE A 53 6.80 0.67 -9.40
C PHE A 53 6.94 0.53 -10.93
N LEU A 54 6.57 -0.62 -11.51
CA LEU A 54 6.56 -0.78 -12.97
C LEU A 54 5.56 0.18 -13.63
N PHE A 55 4.33 0.32 -13.10
CA PHE A 55 3.37 1.29 -13.61
C PHE A 55 3.84 2.74 -13.45
N SER A 56 4.48 3.07 -12.33
CA SER A 56 5.10 4.38 -12.11
C SER A 56 6.15 4.70 -13.17
N ASN A 57 6.99 3.72 -13.53
CA ASN A 57 7.98 3.88 -14.60
C ASN A 57 7.35 4.04 -15.99
N ILE A 58 6.29 3.29 -16.31
CA ILE A 58 5.57 3.39 -17.59
C ILE A 58 5.00 4.82 -17.77
N HIS A 59 4.45 5.40 -16.69
CA HIS A 59 3.90 6.75 -16.72
C HIS A 59 4.94 7.84 -16.42
N LYS A 60 6.15 7.46 -16.01
CA LYS A 60 7.19 8.37 -15.50
C LYS A 60 6.66 9.25 -14.35
N ASN A 61 5.82 8.67 -13.50
CA ASN A 61 5.13 9.37 -12.43
C ASN A 61 5.03 8.48 -11.18
N SER A 62 5.84 8.76 -10.18
CA SER A 62 5.87 8.01 -8.93
C SER A 62 4.74 8.38 -7.97
N SER A 63 3.96 9.44 -8.27
CA SER A 63 2.77 9.80 -7.49
C SER A 63 1.64 8.76 -7.57
N ILE A 64 1.76 7.75 -8.45
CA ILE A 64 0.91 6.56 -8.43
C ILE A 64 1.05 5.81 -7.08
N TYR A 65 2.22 5.88 -6.45
CA TYR A 65 2.49 5.24 -5.17
C TYR A 65 1.89 6.01 -3.97
N ASP A 66 1.61 7.31 -4.10
CA ASP A 66 1.13 8.13 -2.98
C ASP A 66 -0.11 7.56 -2.26
N PRO A 67 -1.19 7.14 -2.93
CA PRO A 67 -2.29 6.49 -2.24
C PRO A 67 -2.04 5.00 -1.98
N PHE A 68 -1.08 4.37 -2.67
CA PHE A 68 -0.85 2.94 -2.54
C PHE A 68 -0.44 2.52 -1.13
N TRP A 69 0.46 3.25 -0.48
CA TRP A 69 1.01 2.87 0.82
C TRP A 69 -0.01 2.85 1.96
N HIS A 70 -1.16 3.55 1.83
CA HIS A 70 -2.25 3.48 2.80
C HIS A 70 -3.48 2.69 2.30
N VAL A 71 -3.56 2.37 1.00
CA VAL A 71 -4.60 1.52 0.43
C VAL A 71 -4.21 0.04 0.47
N ALA A 72 -2.95 -0.29 0.16
CA ALA A 72 -2.47 -1.67 0.15
C ALA A 72 -2.59 -2.40 1.51
N PRO A 73 -2.45 -1.73 2.67
CA PRO A 73 -2.71 -2.34 3.97
C PRO A 73 -4.17 -2.78 4.20
N ILE A 74 -5.15 -2.22 3.49
CA ILE A 74 -6.56 -2.56 3.69
C ILE A 74 -6.83 -4.06 3.46
N PRO A 75 -6.53 -4.64 2.28
CA PRO A 75 -6.70 -6.08 2.09
C PRO A 75 -5.84 -6.92 3.04
N ILE A 76 -4.68 -6.43 3.47
CA ILE A 76 -3.82 -7.12 4.44
C ILE A 76 -4.53 -7.25 5.80
N VAL A 77 -5.09 -6.16 6.33
CA VAL A 77 -5.79 -6.18 7.62
C VAL A 77 -7.02 -7.08 7.57
N PHE A 78 -7.78 -7.06 6.48
CA PHE A 78 -8.91 -7.98 6.31
C PHE A 78 -8.46 -9.45 6.19
N TYR A 79 -7.35 -9.72 5.52
CA TYR A 79 -6.77 -11.06 5.47
C TYR A 79 -6.38 -11.56 6.86
N ILE A 80 -5.74 -10.73 7.68
CA ILE A 80 -5.37 -11.08 9.06
C ILE A 80 -6.62 -11.30 9.91
N ALA A 81 -7.62 -10.42 9.80
CA ALA A 81 -8.86 -10.53 10.55
C ALA A 81 -9.63 -11.82 10.27
N ASN A 82 -9.59 -12.31 9.03
CA ASN A 82 -10.21 -13.60 8.66
C ASN A 82 -9.55 -14.80 9.35
N GLN A 83 -8.36 -14.65 9.91
CA GLN A 83 -7.65 -15.71 10.66
C GLN A 83 -7.71 -15.48 12.17
N SER A 84 -8.39 -14.42 12.61
CA SER A 84 -8.46 -14.02 14.01
C SER A 84 -9.40 -14.93 14.81
N SER A 85 -8.99 -15.27 16.03
CA SER A 85 -9.83 -15.95 17.04
C SER A 85 -10.57 -14.98 17.97
N LEU A 86 -10.32 -13.68 17.83
CA LEU A 86 -11.00 -12.64 18.62
C LEU A 86 -12.50 -12.59 18.35
N SER A 87 -13.27 -12.09 19.31
CA SER A 87 -14.69 -11.83 19.11
C SER A 87 -14.95 -10.82 17.97
N ASN A 88 -16.14 -10.91 17.36
CA ASN A 88 -16.52 -9.99 16.29
C ASN A 88 -16.45 -8.52 16.69
N LEU A 89 -16.71 -8.20 17.97
CA LEU A 89 -16.62 -6.84 18.49
C LEU A 89 -15.17 -6.34 18.52
N GLU A 90 -14.26 -7.15 19.04
CA GLU A 90 -12.83 -6.82 19.14
C GLU A 90 -12.21 -6.63 17.76
N GLN A 91 -12.48 -7.55 16.83
CA GLN A 91 -12.05 -7.41 15.44
C GLN A 91 -12.58 -6.13 14.81
N SER A 92 -13.87 -5.83 15.00
CA SER A 92 -14.50 -4.62 14.44
C SER A 92 -13.89 -3.34 14.98
N LEU A 93 -13.49 -3.30 16.25
CA LEU A 93 -12.81 -2.13 16.83
C LEU A 93 -11.44 -1.90 16.18
N VAL A 94 -10.62 -2.95 16.05
CA VAL A 94 -9.30 -2.86 15.41
C VAL A 94 -9.42 -2.44 13.94
N ILE A 95 -10.29 -3.11 13.19
CA ILE A 95 -10.52 -2.81 11.77
C ILE A 95 -11.04 -1.38 11.59
N SER A 96 -11.99 -0.93 12.41
CA SER A 96 -12.56 0.41 12.30
C SER A 96 -11.54 1.51 12.57
N ALA A 97 -10.69 1.34 13.58
CA ALA A 97 -9.61 2.29 13.88
C ALA A 97 -8.61 2.37 12.71
N PHE A 98 -8.23 1.22 12.16
CA PHE A 98 -7.36 1.14 11.00
C PHE A 98 -8.00 1.77 9.74
N LEU A 99 -9.24 1.43 9.44
CA LEU A 99 -9.96 2.00 8.27
C LEU A 99 -10.13 3.50 8.40
N PHE A 100 -10.41 4.03 9.59
CA PHE A 100 -10.48 5.47 9.81
C PHE A 100 -9.16 6.16 9.42
N TRP A 101 -8.02 5.60 9.82
CA TRP A 101 -6.70 6.10 9.42
C TRP A 101 -6.49 6.03 7.89
N ALA A 102 -6.72 4.86 7.27
CA ALA A 102 -6.51 4.65 5.85
C ALA A 102 -7.42 5.53 4.98
N LEU A 103 -8.71 5.60 5.30
CA LEU A 103 -9.69 6.39 4.56
C LEU A 103 -9.42 7.89 4.69
N ARG A 104 -9.03 8.37 5.89
CA ARG A 104 -8.66 9.78 6.09
C ARG A 104 -7.49 10.19 5.19
N LEU A 105 -6.45 9.36 5.08
CA LEU A 105 -5.31 9.64 4.22
C LEU A 105 -5.68 9.57 2.74
N THR A 106 -6.45 8.55 2.35
CA THR A 106 -6.96 8.41 0.97
C THR A 106 -7.82 9.62 0.57
N TYR A 107 -8.70 10.08 1.46
CA TYR A 107 -9.54 11.24 1.21
C TYR A 107 -8.72 12.52 1.08
N ASN A 108 -7.75 12.74 1.96
CA ASN A 108 -6.85 13.89 1.87
C ASN A 108 -6.04 13.90 0.57
N TRP A 109 -5.49 12.74 0.18
CA TRP A 109 -4.82 12.60 -1.11
C TRP A 109 -5.78 12.90 -2.27
N PHE A 110 -6.99 12.31 -2.26
CA PHE A 110 -8.01 12.51 -3.29
C PHE A 110 -8.36 13.99 -3.51
N LEU A 111 -8.46 14.77 -2.44
CA LEU A 111 -8.75 16.21 -2.54
C LEU A 111 -7.64 16.97 -3.25
N ASN A 112 -6.39 16.68 -2.92
CA ASN A 112 -5.22 17.43 -3.36
C ASN A 112 -4.63 16.95 -4.70
N TRP A 113 -4.89 15.68 -5.06
CA TRP A 113 -4.34 15.11 -6.29
C TRP A 113 -5.11 15.59 -7.54
N THR A 114 -4.37 15.88 -8.61
CA THR A 114 -4.95 16.40 -9.85
C THR A 114 -5.16 15.32 -10.91
N ASN A 115 -4.09 14.74 -11.44
CA ASN A 115 -4.12 13.70 -12.46
C ASN A 115 -2.73 13.04 -12.62
N LEU A 116 -2.64 12.05 -13.52
CA LEU A 116 -1.39 11.33 -13.82
C LEU A 116 -0.37 12.11 -14.65
N ASP A 117 -0.76 13.24 -15.23
CA ASP A 117 0.14 14.08 -16.02
C ASP A 117 1.01 15.00 -15.13
N HIS A 118 0.67 15.07 -13.83
CA HIS A 118 1.37 15.88 -12.83
C HIS A 118 2.00 14.99 -11.75
N GLU A 119 3.32 15.00 -11.68
CA GLU A 119 4.09 14.32 -10.63
C GLU A 119 4.38 15.28 -9.47
N ASP A 120 4.39 14.76 -8.24
CA ASP A 120 4.77 15.54 -7.05
C ASP A 120 6.22 16.04 -7.18
N PHE A 121 6.42 17.33 -6.90
CA PHE A 121 7.72 17.99 -7.02
C PHE A 121 8.83 17.32 -6.20
N ARG A 122 8.49 16.71 -5.05
CA ARG A 122 9.44 15.97 -4.20
C ARG A 122 10.07 14.81 -4.94
N TYR A 123 9.29 14.11 -5.79
CA TYR A 123 9.79 12.99 -6.58
C TYR A 123 10.61 13.45 -7.77
N ILE A 124 10.24 14.58 -8.38
CA ILE A 124 11.03 15.21 -9.44
C ILE A 124 12.41 15.57 -8.90
N ASP A 125 12.48 16.20 -7.73
CA ASP A 125 13.75 16.57 -7.07
C ASP A 125 14.59 15.33 -6.71
N LEU A 126 13.99 14.28 -6.14
CA LEU A 126 14.68 13.03 -5.81
C LEU A 126 15.24 12.31 -7.04
N LYS A 127 14.59 12.47 -8.19
CA LYS A 127 15.00 11.88 -9.47
C LYS A 127 15.88 12.81 -10.30
N ASN A 128 16.12 14.04 -9.87
CA ASN A 128 16.98 15.00 -10.55
C ASN A 128 18.47 14.70 -10.32
N ASN A 129 18.89 13.51 -10.75
CA ASN A 129 20.24 12.98 -10.62
C ASN A 129 20.65 12.24 -11.90
N ASN A 130 21.83 11.61 -11.88
CA ASN A 130 22.16 10.67 -12.94
C ASN A 130 21.15 9.49 -12.97
N LYS A 131 21.01 8.83 -14.12
CA LYS A 131 20.00 7.79 -14.35
C LYS A 131 19.99 6.68 -13.32
N LEU A 132 21.18 6.26 -12.84
CA LEU A 132 21.29 5.19 -11.87
C LEU A 132 20.80 5.63 -10.48
N LEU A 133 21.21 6.79 -10.01
CA LEU A 133 20.75 7.33 -8.73
C LEU A 133 19.26 7.66 -8.77
N ALA A 134 18.75 8.19 -9.87
CA ALA A 134 17.33 8.43 -10.05
C ALA A 134 16.52 7.12 -9.93
N PHE A 135 16.98 6.03 -10.57
CA PHE A 135 16.35 4.72 -10.45
C PHE A 135 16.41 4.16 -9.03
N ILE A 136 17.56 4.27 -8.35
CA ILE A 136 17.73 3.80 -6.97
C ILE A 136 16.83 4.60 -6.03
N ASN A 137 16.80 5.92 -6.15
CA ASN A 137 15.96 6.80 -5.32
C ASN A 137 14.47 6.50 -5.54
N ASP A 138 14.06 6.26 -6.78
CA ASP A 138 12.67 5.92 -7.10
C ASP A 138 12.28 4.55 -6.52
N LEU A 139 13.06 3.50 -6.80
CA LEU A 139 12.75 2.15 -6.33
C LEU A 139 12.83 2.04 -4.81
N PHE A 140 13.92 2.46 -4.20
CA PHE A 140 14.13 2.27 -2.76
C PHE A 140 13.54 3.42 -1.96
N GLY A 141 13.82 4.67 -2.32
CA GLY A 141 13.42 5.85 -1.54
C GLY A 141 11.91 6.10 -1.57
N ILE A 142 11.29 5.97 -2.74
CA ILE A 142 9.86 6.29 -2.92
C ILE A 142 8.97 5.07 -2.70
N HIS A 143 9.38 3.88 -3.17
CA HIS A 143 8.50 2.70 -3.18
C HIS A 143 8.82 1.69 -2.05
N LEU A 144 10.02 1.11 -2.01
CA LEU A 144 10.31 -0.02 -1.13
C LEU A 144 10.47 0.35 0.35
N ILE A 145 11.23 1.40 0.68
CA ILE A 145 11.43 1.79 2.08
C ILE A 145 10.11 2.19 2.74
N PRO A 146 9.26 3.05 2.15
CA PRO A 146 7.96 3.35 2.74
C PRO A 146 7.06 2.11 2.88
N THR A 147 7.07 1.19 1.89
CA THR A 147 6.35 -0.08 1.99
C THR A 147 6.82 -0.91 3.19
N LEU A 148 8.12 -1.01 3.42
CA LEU A 148 8.68 -1.75 4.56
C LEU A 148 8.30 -1.08 5.90
N ILE A 149 8.36 0.25 5.97
CA ILE A 149 7.95 1.00 7.16
C ILE A 149 6.47 0.75 7.47
N VAL A 150 5.61 0.85 6.46
CA VAL A 150 4.18 0.56 6.62
C VAL A 150 3.94 -0.89 7.03
N ASN A 151 4.66 -1.84 6.41
CA ASN A 151 4.56 -3.25 6.77
C ASN A 151 4.92 -3.48 8.25
N ILE A 152 6.06 -2.94 8.71
CA ILE A 152 6.47 -3.02 10.12
C ILE A 152 5.41 -2.36 11.03
N SER A 153 4.82 -1.24 10.62
CA SER A 153 3.78 -0.54 11.38
C SER A 153 2.47 -1.34 11.49
N LEU A 154 2.22 -2.30 10.60
CA LEU A 154 1.08 -3.22 10.70
C LEU A 154 1.34 -4.40 11.65
N TYR A 155 2.58 -4.61 12.09
CA TYR A 155 2.92 -5.76 12.95
C TYR A 155 2.16 -5.79 14.29
N PRO A 156 1.95 -4.66 15.00
CA PRO A 156 1.07 -4.63 16.18
C PRO A 156 -0.36 -5.09 15.87
N ILE A 157 -0.93 -4.69 14.73
CA ILE A 157 -2.27 -5.14 14.30
C ILE A 157 -2.27 -6.64 14.04
N TYR A 158 -1.22 -7.17 13.41
CA TYR A 158 -1.06 -8.60 13.17
C TYR A 158 -1.06 -9.38 14.49
N ILE A 159 -0.20 -8.98 15.45
CA ILE A 159 -0.15 -9.64 16.77
C ILE A 159 -1.50 -9.56 17.48
N THR A 160 -2.13 -8.38 17.49
CA THR A 160 -3.42 -8.18 18.15
C THR A 160 -4.50 -9.10 17.57
N LEU A 161 -4.64 -9.15 16.24
CA LEU A 161 -5.67 -9.95 15.59
C LEU A 161 -5.40 -11.46 15.63
N THR A 162 -4.14 -11.89 15.75
CA THR A 162 -3.77 -13.31 15.83
C THR A 162 -3.61 -13.83 17.26
N SER A 163 -3.76 -12.97 18.29
CA SER A 163 -3.76 -13.38 19.69
C SER A 163 -5.09 -14.05 20.08
N GLU A 164 -5.06 -14.95 21.08
CA GLU A 164 -6.26 -15.61 21.58
C GLU A 164 -7.17 -14.69 22.38
N ASN A 165 -6.61 -13.63 22.99
CA ASN A 165 -7.33 -12.64 23.80
C ASN A 165 -6.74 -11.25 23.59
N LEU A 166 -7.63 -10.26 23.51
CA LEU A 166 -7.23 -8.85 23.52
C LEU A 166 -6.69 -8.50 24.91
N ASN A 167 -5.38 -8.47 25.05
CA ASN A 167 -4.76 -8.01 26.27
C ASN A 167 -4.55 -6.48 26.18
N LEU A 168 -5.30 -5.72 26.97
CA LEU A 168 -5.22 -4.25 27.01
C LEU A 168 -3.80 -3.72 27.30
N SER A 169 -2.90 -4.55 27.85
CA SER A 169 -1.49 -4.20 28.04
C SER A 169 -0.74 -3.98 26.71
N LEU A 170 -1.21 -4.54 25.61
CA LEU A 170 -0.62 -4.31 24.28
C LEU A 170 -0.97 -2.93 23.68
N ILE A 171 -1.95 -2.23 24.26
CA ILE A 171 -2.35 -0.88 23.84
C ILE A 171 -1.39 0.19 24.40
N HIS A 172 -0.55 -0.17 25.38
CA HIS A 172 0.40 0.74 26.03
C HIS A 172 1.83 0.68 25.47
N ILE A 173 2.04 0.08 24.29
CA ILE A 173 3.35 0.08 23.61
C ILE A 173 3.46 1.28 22.68
#